data_f097ad464321765df46fa83c4b865f43
#
_entry.id   f097ad464321765df46fa83c4b865f43
#
_cell.length_a   1.000
_cell.length_b   1.000
_cell.length_c   1.000
_cell.angle_alpha   90.00
_cell.angle_beta   90.00
_cell.angle_gamma   90.00
#
_symmetry.space_group_name_H-M   'P 1'
#
loop_
_entity.id
_entity.type
_entity.pdbx_description
1 polymer ?
#
loop_
_entity_poly.entity_id
_entity_poly.type
_entity_poly.pdbx_seq_one_letter_code
_entity_poly.pdbx_strand_id
1 'polypeptide(L)'
;MDFKQLAAQYKNELFENVLPFWLHRSQDFEQGGYYTCLNRRGEVFDTDKFVWLQGREVWLFSMLYNKVEKQKEWLDCAVQGGEFLKKHGHDGNYNWYFSLDRKGAPLVEPYNIFSYTFATMAFGQLSLATGNQEYADIAKRTFDIVLSKVDNPKGKWNKLYPGTRNLKGFALPMILCNLSLEIEHLLDDKFLMSTIDTCIHEVMEVFYRPELGGIIVENVLASGELSDSFEGRQVTPGHAIEAMWFIMDLGKRLNRPELIEKAKDITLTMAEYGWDKEYGGIVYFMDRDKCPPQQLEWDQKLWWVHIETLISMLKGYQLTGDKNCLEWFERVHDYTWSHFKDTEYPEWFGYLNRRGEVLLPLKGGKWKGCFHVPRGLYQCWQILEQLKSNICLLYTSPSPRDLSTS
;
A
#
# COMPACT_ATOMS: atom_id res chain seq x y z
N MET A 1 5.91 6.99 24.97
CA MET A 1 5.24 5.91 24.16
C MET A 1 5.68 4.55 24.65
N ASP A 2 4.76 3.62 24.92
CA ASP A 2 5.07 2.23 25.31
C ASP A 2 5.01 1.30 24.09
N PHE A 3 6.16 1.01 23.50
CA PHE A 3 6.25 0.15 22.30
C PHE A 3 5.79 -1.29 22.56
N LYS A 4 5.90 -1.81 23.80
CA LYS A 4 5.41 -3.14 24.14
C LYS A 4 3.90 -3.21 24.11
N GLN A 5 3.23 -2.22 24.68
CA GLN A 5 1.77 -2.14 24.67
C GLN A 5 1.25 -1.93 23.25
N LEU A 6 1.86 -1.02 22.47
CA LEU A 6 1.49 -0.78 21.08
C LEU A 6 1.70 -2.03 20.20
N ALA A 7 2.83 -2.71 20.31
CA ALA A 7 3.07 -3.94 19.57
C ALA A 7 1.97 -4.98 19.83
N ALA A 8 1.58 -5.18 21.09
CA ALA A 8 0.48 -6.07 21.45
C ALA A 8 -0.86 -5.60 20.87
N GLN A 9 -1.15 -4.31 20.91
CA GLN A 9 -2.37 -3.73 20.37
C GLN A 9 -2.50 -3.98 18.85
N TYR A 10 -1.46 -3.69 18.07
CA TYR A 10 -1.46 -3.90 16.62
C TYR A 10 -1.52 -5.38 16.25
N LYS A 11 -0.80 -6.23 16.98
CA LYS A 11 -0.84 -7.68 16.82
C LYS A 11 -2.23 -8.24 17.05
N ASN A 12 -2.83 -7.92 18.20
CA ASN A 12 -4.14 -8.43 18.56
C ASN A 12 -5.22 -7.96 17.59
N GLU A 13 -5.20 -6.67 17.18
CA GLU A 13 -6.12 -6.15 16.18
C GLU A 13 -6.03 -6.91 14.85
N LEU A 14 -4.80 -7.22 14.42
CA LEU A 14 -4.57 -8.00 13.21
C LEU A 14 -5.14 -9.42 13.32
N PHE A 15 -4.74 -10.17 14.35
CA PHE A 15 -4.99 -11.61 14.42
C PHE A 15 -6.33 -11.99 15.07
N GLU A 16 -6.88 -11.13 15.92
CA GLU A 16 -8.14 -11.41 16.62
C GLU A 16 -9.35 -10.73 15.98
N ASN A 17 -9.13 -9.67 15.18
CA ASN A 17 -10.21 -8.88 14.60
C ASN A 17 -10.20 -8.86 13.08
N VAL A 18 -9.12 -8.36 12.45
CA VAL A 18 -9.11 -8.06 11.00
C VAL A 18 -8.93 -9.32 10.15
N LEU A 19 -7.94 -10.15 10.43
CA LEU A 19 -7.70 -11.37 9.64
C LEU A 19 -8.85 -12.37 9.70
N PRO A 20 -9.44 -12.69 10.88
CA PRO A 20 -10.60 -13.58 10.94
C PRO A 20 -11.80 -13.07 10.14
N PHE A 21 -12.02 -11.74 10.10
CA PHE A 21 -13.09 -11.17 9.28
C PHE A 21 -12.91 -11.54 7.80
N TRP A 22 -11.75 -11.27 7.21
CA TRP A 22 -11.49 -11.58 5.80
C TRP A 22 -11.48 -13.09 5.54
N LEU A 23 -10.77 -13.86 6.36
CA LEU A 23 -10.63 -15.30 6.20
C LEU A 23 -11.97 -16.04 6.19
N HIS A 24 -12.95 -15.58 6.99
CA HIS A 24 -14.25 -16.26 7.12
C HIS A 24 -15.39 -15.61 6.32
N ARG A 25 -15.20 -14.37 5.83
CA ARG A 25 -16.28 -13.64 5.13
C ARG A 25 -16.02 -13.42 3.64
N SER A 26 -14.76 -13.41 3.21
CA SER A 26 -14.43 -13.11 1.82
C SER A 26 -14.47 -14.32 0.89
N GLN A 27 -14.18 -15.51 1.36
CA GLN A 27 -13.99 -16.67 0.47
C GLN A 27 -15.32 -17.11 -0.21
N ASP A 28 -15.29 -17.21 -1.54
CA ASP A 28 -16.37 -17.85 -2.31
C ASP A 28 -16.03 -19.33 -2.56
N PHE A 29 -16.46 -20.20 -1.67
CA PHE A 29 -16.16 -21.63 -1.74
C PHE A 29 -16.88 -22.35 -2.90
N GLU A 30 -17.87 -21.72 -3.53
CA GLU A 30 -18.60 -22.33 -4.66
C GLU A 30 -17.96 -22.01 -6.00
N GLN A 31 -17.54 -20.76 -6.21
CA GLN A 31 -17.01 -20.28 -7.49
C GLN A 31 -15.51 -19.98 -7.46
N GLY A 32 -14.88 -19.96 -6.28
CA GLY A 32 -13.50 -19.54 -6.08
C GLY A 32 -13.33 -18.02 -6.00
N GLY A 33 -12.12 -17.56 -5.61
CA GLY A 33 -11.85 -16.15 -5.37
C GLY A 33 -12.55 -15.60 -4.13
N TYR A 34 -12.66 -14.28 -4.06
CA TYR A 34 -13.13 -13.59 -2.85
C TYR A 34 -14.26 -12.62 -3.13
N TYR A 35 -15.19 -12.53 -2.21
CA TYR A 35 -16.12 -11.41 -2.09
C TYR A 35 -15.39 -10.24 -1.44
N THR A 36 -15.43 -9.07 -2.07
CA THR A 36 -14.86 -7.85 -1.49
C THR A 36 -15.94 -6.85 -1.07
N CYS A 37 -17.15 -6.93 -1.63
CA CYS A 37 -18.25 -6.05 -1.31
C CYS A 37 -19.01 -6.57 -0.07
N LEU A 38 -18.50 -6.20 1.11
CA LEU A 38 -18.98 -6.62 2.41
C LEU A 38 -19.52 -5.42 3.18
N ASN A 39 -20.77 -5.53 3.67
CA ASN A 39 -21.38 -4.50 4.50
C ASN A 39 -20.73 -4.44 5.91
N ARG A 40 -21.24 -3.58 6.80
CA ARG A 40 -20.71 -3.42 8.16
C ARG A 40 -20.68 -4.73 8.96
N ARG A 41 -21.62 -5.64 8.71
CA ARG A 41 -21.72 -6.94 9.40
C ARG A 41 -20.92 -8.05 8.72
N GLY A 42 -20.28 -7.77 7.59
CA GLY A 42 -19.56 -8.75 6.80
C GLY A 42 -20.48 -9.60 5.89
N GLU A 43 -21.70 -9.12 5.61
CA GLU A 43 -22.60 -9.77 4.66
C GLU A 43 -22.30 -9.27 3.25
N VAL A 44 -22.33 -10.18 2.28
CA VAL A 44 -22.08 -9.87 0.87
C VAL A 44 -23.27 -9.08 0.31
N PHE A 45 -23.02 -7.87 -0.20
CA PHE A 45 -24.05 -7.05 -0.84
C PHE A 45 -23.88 -6.94 -2.37
N ASP A 46 -22.72 -7.31 -2.89
CA ASP A 46 -22.41 -7.41 -4.31
C ASP A 46 -21.41 -8.55 -4.53
N THR A 47 -21.53 -9.27 -5.65
CA THR A 47 -20.71 -10.45 -5.94
C THR A 47 -19.67 -10.22 -7.02
N ASP A 48 -19.54 -9.03 -7.58
CA ASP A 48 -18.50 -8.67 -8.54
C ASP A 48 -17.12 -8.80 -7.91
N LYS A 49 -16.18 -9.36 -8.65
CA LYS A 49 -14.81 -9.63 -8.23
C LYS A 49 -13.84 -8.70 -8.94
N PHE A 50 -13.23 -7.81 -8.16
CA PHE A 50 -12.25 -6.84 -8.69
C PHE A 50 -10.86 -7.47 -8.68
N VAL A 51 -10.28 -7.68 -9.85
CA VAL A 51 -9.04 -8.45 -10.04
C VAL A 51 -7.89 -7.93 -9.16
N TRP A 52 -7.74 -6.63 -9.06
CA TRP A 52 -6.69 -6.03 -8.20
C TRP A 52 -6.89 -6.32 -6.70
N LEU A 53 -8.14 -6.42 -6.23
CA LEU A 53 -8.43 -6.79 -4.84
C LEU A 53 -8.30 -8.29 -4.60
N GLN A 54 -8.63 -9.13 -5.60
CA GLN A 54 -8.33 -10.55 -5.55
C GLN A 54 -6.83 -10.78 -5.38
N GLY A 55 -6.00 -10.10 -6.19
CA GLY A 55 -4.54 -10.17 -6.09
C GLY A 55 -4.01 -9.72 -4.73
N ARG A 56 -4.55 -8.65 -4.18
CA ARG A 56 -4.17 -8.13 -2.85
C ARG A 56 -4.42 -9.15 -1.73
N GLU A 57 -5.54 -9.84 -1.77
CA GLU A 57 -5.88 -10.84 -0.76
C GLU A 57 -5.03 -12.11 -0.89
N VAL A 58 -4.78 -12.59 -2.13
CA VAL A 58 -3.82 -13.68 -2.39
C VAL A 58 -2.44 -13.31 -1.85
N TRP A 59 -1.96 -12.10 -2.13
CA TRP A 59 -0.67 -11.63 -1.62
C TRP A 59 -0.63 -11.64 -0.10
N LEU A 60 -1.65 -11.11 0.57
CA LEU A 60 -1.66 -10.99 2.03
C LEU A 60 -1.53 -12.37 2.71
N PHE A 61 -2.40 -13.31 2.35
CA PHE A 61 -2.37 -14.64 2.97
C PHE A 61 -1.12 -15.43 2.59
N SER A 62 -0.59 -15.27 1.39
CA SER A 62 0.72 -15.83 1.00
C SER A 62 1.86 -15.23 1.82
N MET A 63 1.86 -13.91 2.00
CA MET A 63 2.88 -13.20 2.79
C MET A 63 2.85 -13.61 4.26
N LEU A 64 1.67 -13.70 4.87
CA LEU A 64 1.52 -14.17 6.24
C LEU A 64 2.03 -15.60 6.41
N TYR A 65 1.69 -16.48 5.48
CA TYR A 65 2.22 -17.85 5.45
C TYR A 65 3.74 -17.87 5.32
N ASN A 66 4.32 -17.02 4.49
CA ASN A 66 5.77 -16.97 4.27
C ASN A 66 6.54 -16.35 5.44
N LYS A 67 6.01 -15.29 6.05
CA LYS A 67 6.76 -14.43 6.97
C LYS A 67 6.34 -14.53 8.45
N VAL A 68 5.16 -15.06 8.74
CA VAL A 68 4.64 -15.14 10.11
C VAL A 68 4.58 -16.59 10.59
N GLU A 69 3.72 -17.41 10.00
CA GLU A 69 3.52 -18.79 10.40
C GLU A 69 2.99 -19.64 9.24
N LYS A 70 3.45 -20.89 9.14
CA LYS A 70 3.04 -21.86 8.11
C LYS A 70 1.66 -22.45 8.38
N GLN A 71 0.64 -21.57 8.57
CA GLN A 71 -0.73 -22.01 8.78
C GLN A 71 -1.37 -22.48 7.47
N LYS A 72 -1.86 -23.73 7.49
CA LYS A 72 -2.48 -24.34 6.30
C LYS A 72 -3.68 -23.56 5.80
N GLU A 73 -4.49 -23.00 6.69
CA GLU A 73 -5.69 -22.24 6.36
C GLU A 73 -5.36 -20.97 5.55
N TRP A 74 -4.26 -20.28 5.85
CA TRP A 74 -3.79 -19.13 5.07
C TRP A 74 -3.31 -19.55 3.69
N LEU A 75 -2.59 -20.66 3.60
CA LEU A 75 -2.14 -21.19 2.31
C LEU A 75 -3.32 -21.62 1.43
N ASP A 76 -4.29 -22.35 2.00
CA ASP A 76 -5.49 -22.80 1.29
C ASP A 76 -6.29 -21.62 0.75
N CYS A 77 -6.47 -20.56 1.57
CA CYS A 77 -7.12 -19.32 1.18
C CYS A 77 -6.37 -18.66 0.01
N ALA A 78 -5.05 -18.50 0.11
CA ALA A 78 -4.25 -17.90 -0.95
C ALA A 78 -4.28 -18.70 -2.26
N VAL A 79 -4.17 -20.03 -2.19
CA VAL A 79 -4.21 -20.91 -3.35
C VAL A 79 -5.58 -20.84 -4.02
N GLN A 80 -6.67 -20.84 -3.26
CA GLN A 80 -8.03 -20.74 -3.81
C GLN A 80 -8.22 -19.45 -4.63
N GLY A 81 -7.76 -18.31 -4.12
CA GLY A 81 -7.80 -17.04 -4.85
C GLY A 81 -6.85 -17.01 -6.05
N GLY A 82 -5.64 -17.56 -5.88
CA GLY A 82 -4.65 -17.67 -6.96
C GLY A 82 -5.14 -18.50 -8.14
N GLU A 83 -5.74 -19.66 -7.89
CA GLU A 83 -6.32 -20.52 -8.94
C GLU A 83 -7.51 -19.84 -9.64
N PHE A 84 -8.35 -19.09 -8.90
CA PHE A 84 -9.40 -18.30 -9.51
C PHE A 84 -8.85 -17.23 -10.45
N LEU A 85 -7.84 -16.47 -9.99
CA LEU A 85 -7.18 -15.44 -10.82
C LEU A 85 -6.48 -16.02 -12.04
N LYS A 86 -5.75 -17.14 -11.88
CA LYS A 86 -5.08 -17.83 -12.97
C LYS A 86 -6.06 -18.25 -14.07
N LYS A 87 -7.22 -18.73 -13.68
CA LYS A 87 -8.23 -19.25 -14.61
C LYS A 87 -9.08 -18.15 -15.25
N HIS A 88 -9.41 -17.10 -14.53
CA HIS A 88 -10.43 -16.14 -14.92
C HIS A 88 -9.95 -14.69 -15.01
N GLY A 89 -8.83 -14.34 -14.36
CA GLY A 89 -8.39 -12.95 -14.17
C GLY A 89 -7.91 -12.24 -15.43
N HIS A 90 -7.61 -12.98 -16.52
CA HIS A 90 -7.01 -12.44 -17.73
C HIS A 90 -7.50 -13.14 -19.00
N ASP A 91 -7.19 -12.57 -20.16
CA ASP A 91 -7.64 -13.00 -21.50
C ASP A 91 -6.80 -14.15 -22.13
N GLY A 92 -6.02 -14.86 -21.33
CA GLY A 92 -5.06 -15.87 -21.83
C GLY A 92 -3.72 -15.30 -22.27
N ASN A 93 -3.61 -14.01 -22.58
CA ASN A 93 -2.38 -13.29 -22.92
C ASN A 93 -1.86 -12.43 -21.75
N TYR A 94 -2.38 -12.66 -20.54
CA TYR A 94 -2.07 -11.91 -19.32
C TYR A 94 -2.44 -10.42 -19.39
N ASN A 95 -3.46 -10.07 -20.19
CA ASN A 95 -4.15 -8.80 -20.03
C ASN A 95 -5.19 -8.96 -18.93
N TRP A 96 -4.88 -8.41 -17.76
CA TRP A 96 -5.68 -8.60 -16.54
C TRP A 96 -6.91 -7.70 -16.55
N TYR A 97 -8.10 -8.30 -16.47
CA TYR A 97 -9.36 -7.59 -16.40
C TYR A 97 -9.43 -6.68 -15.16
N PHE A 98 -10.31 -5.68 -15.18
CA PHE A 98 -10.55 -4.88 -14.00
C PHE A 98 -11.53 -5.57 -13.05
N SER A 99 -12.65 -6.08 -13.58
CA SER A 99 -13.63 -6.81 -12.79
C SER A 99 -14.26 -7.98 -13.56
N LEU A 100 -14.72 -8.95 -12.78
CA LEU A 100 -15.36 -10.18 -13.21
C LEU A 100 -16.69 -10.32 -12.48
N ASP A 101 -17.64 -11.04 -13.07
CA ASP A 101 -18.80 -11.51 -12.32
C ASP A 101 -18.39 -12.59 -11.28
N ARG A 102 -19.34 -13.03 -10.46
CA ARG A 102 -19.10 -14.05 -9.45
C ARG A 102 -18.46 -15.33 -10.02
N LYS A 103 -18.85 -15.73 -11.24
CA LYS A 103 -18.37 -16.97 -11.89
C LYS A 103 -17.05 -16.80 -12.63
N GLY A 104 -16.53 -15.58 -12.75
CA GLY A 104 -15.29 -15.26 -13.42
C GLY A 104 -15.47 -14.81 -14.87
N ALA A 105 -16.68 -14.52 -15.34
CA ALA A 105 -16.88 -13.90 -16.63
C ALA A 105 -16.44 -12.41 -16.61
N PRO A 106 -15.72 -11.92 -17.64
CA PRO A 106 -15.27 -10.53 -17.67
C PRO A 106 -16.42 -9.53 -17.72
N LEU A 107 -16.38 -8.51 -16.85
CA LEU A 107 -17.32 -7.39 -16.85
C LEU A 107 -16.68 -6.10 -17.36
N VAL A 108 -15.42 -5.87 -17.02
CA VAL A 108 -14.70 -4.64 -17.39
C VAL A 108 -13.32 -4.96 -17.93
N GLU A 109 -13.00 -4.32 -19.04
CA GLU A 109 -11.77 -4.46 -19.83
C GLU A 109 -10.49 -4.18 -19.01
N PRO A 110 -9.30 -4.68 -19.47
CA PRO A 110 -8.01 -4.50 -18.81
C PRO A 110 -7.44 -3.07 -18.95
N TYR A 111 -8.17 -2.05 -18.56
CA TYR A 111 -7.73 -0.65 -18.64
C TYR A 111 -6.90 -0.19 -17.45
N ASN A 112 -6.90 -0.96 -16.35
CA ASN A 112 -6.30 -0.56 -15.09
C ASN A 112 -4.99 -1.33 -14.85
N ILE A 113 -3.87 -0.61 -14.90
CA ILE A 113 -2.53 -1.18 -14.70
C ILE A 113 -2.37 -1.83 -13.32
N PHE A 114 -3.14 -1.42 -12.31
CA PHE A 114 -3.05 -1.99 -10.96
C PHE A 114 -3.59 -3.42 -10.88
N SER A 115 -4.46 -3.86 -11.80
CA SER A 115 -4.81 -5.28 -11.92
C SER A 115 -3.56 -6.13 -12.23
N TYR A 116 -2.67 -5.62 -13.07
CA TYR A 116 -1.41 -6.28 -13.43
C TYR A 116 -0.40 -6.26 -12.27
N THR A 117 -0.21 -5.11 -11.63
CA THR A 117 0.77 -4.98 -10.54
C THR A 117 0.41 -5.86 -9.35
N PHE A 118 -0.87 -5.92 -8.97
CA PHE A 118 -1.31 -6.79 -7.88
C PHE A 118 -1.42 -8.25 -8.24
N ALA A 119 -1.65 -8.61 -9.51
CA ALA A 119 -1.48 -9.98 -9.97
C ALA A 119 0.01 -10.41 -9.88
N THR A 120 0.94 -9.56 -10.32
CA THR A 120 2.38 -9.82 -10.18
C THR A 120 2.75 -10.06 -8.71
N MET A 121 2.32 -9.18 -7.82
CA MET A 121 2.59 -9.25 -6.38
C MET A 121 2.03 -10.53 -5.75
N ALA A 122 0.79 -10.87 -6.10
CA ALA A 122 0.09 -12.06 -5.65
C ALA A 122 0.83 -13.35 -6.04
N PHE A 123 1.09 -13.53 -7.32
CA PHE A 123 1.74 -14.73 -7.83
C PHE A 123 3.22 -14.81 -7.42
N GLY A 124 3.90 -13.69 -7.23
CA GLY A 124 5.24 -13.63 -6.63
C GLY A 124 5.27 -14.24 -5.24
N GLN A 125 4.39 -13.78 -4.33
CA GLN A 125 4.33 -14.32 -2.97
C GLN A 125 3.77 -15.75 -2.92
N LEU A 126 2.79 -16.06 -3.77
CA LEU A 126 2.20 -17.41 -3.83
C LEU A 126 3.22 -18.43 -4.35
N SER A 127 4.11 -18.05 -5.28
CA SER A 127 5.19 -18.92 -5.74
C SER A 127 6.17 -19.28 -4.62
N LEU A 128 6.50 -18.34 -3.74
CA LEU A 128 7.30 -18.59 -2.53
C LEU A 128 6.58 -19.51 -1.54
N ALA A 129 5.28 -19.32 -1.36
CA ALA A 129 4.50 -20.11 -0.42
C ALA A 129 4.33 -21.57 -0.84
N THR A 130 4.25 -21.82 -2.14
CA THR A 130 3.94 -23.16 -2.71
C THR A 130 5.13 -23.85 -3.35
N GLY A 131 6.16 -23.12 -3.78
CA GLY A 131 7.22 -23.63 -4.64
C GLY A 131 6.77 -23.92 -6.09
N ASN A 132 5.57 -23.48 -6.48
CA ASN A 132 5.03 -23.75 -7.81
C ASN A 132 5.62 -22.80 -8.86
N GLN A 133 6.34 -23.40 -9.84
CA GLN A 133 6.99 -22.65 -10.92
C GLN A 133 6.01 -21.93 -11.82
N GLU A 134 4.82 -22.47 -12.06
CA GLU A 134 3.79 -21.82 -12.88
C GLU A 134 3.39 -20.44 -12.31
N TYR A 135 3.27 -20.32 -10.98
CA TYR A 135 3.00 -19.03 -10.34
C TYR A 135 4.15 -18.05 -10.52
N ALA A 136 5.39 -18.53 -10.41
CA ALA A 136 6.57 -17.70 -10.66
C ALA A 136 6.59 -17.18 -12.10
N ASP A 137 6.26 -18.01 -13.07
CA ASP A 137 6.22 -17.65 -14.49
C ASP A 137 5.10 -16.64 -14.80
N ILE A 138 3.93 -16.80 -14.17
CA ILE A 138 2.83 -15.81 -14.25
C ILE A 138 3.29 -14.44 -13.71
N ALA A 139 3.93 -14.41 -12.54
CA ALA A 139 4.42 -13.18 -11.95
C ALA A 139 5.44 -12.47 -12.84
N LYS A 140 6.45 -13.19 -13.33
CA LYS A 140 7.49 -12.65 -14.21
C LYS A 140 6.91 -12.08 -15.51
N ARG A 141 6.10 -12.87 -16.19
CA ARG A 141 5.47 -12.46 -17.44
C ARG A 141 4.56 -11.25 -17.27
N THR A 142 3.80 -11.20 -16.18
CA THR A 142 2.95 -10.06 -15.89
C THR A 142 3.79 -8.81 -15.59
N PHE A 143 4.90 -8.96 -14.87
CA PHE A 143 5.82 -7.86 -14.59
C PHE A 143 6.43 -7.26 -15.86
N ASP A 144 6.88 -8.11 -16.80
CA ASP A 144 7.37 -7.65 -18.10
C ASP A 144 6.32 -6.84 -18.86
N ILE A 145 5.04 -7.26 -18.79
CA ILE A 145 3.93 -6.51 -19.38
C ILE A 145 3.71 -5.17 -18.67
N VAL A 146 3.80 -5.12 -17.35
CA VAL A 146 3.72 -3.85 -16.59
C VAL A 146 4.78 -2.87 -17.06
N LEU A 147 6.03 -3.31 -17.17
CA LEU A 147 7.13 -2.46 -17.62
C LEU A 147 6.95 -1.99 -19.06
N SER A 148 6.41 -2.83 -19.95
CA SER A 148 6.10 -2.45 -21.33
C SER A 148 5.00 -1.39 -21.46
N LYS A 149 4.22 -1.15 -20.40
CA LYS A 149 3.08 -0.23 -20.37
C LYS A 149 3.37 1.08 -19.61
N VAL A 150 4.58 1.30 -19.11
CA VAL A 150 4.90 2.46 -18.25
C VAL A 150 4.52 3.79 -18.90
N ASP A 151 4.78 3.97 -20.21
CA ASP A 151 4.49 5.21 -20.94
C ASP A 151 3.01 5.35 -21.34
N ASN A 152 2.25 4.25 -21.36
CA ASN A 152 0.83 4.25 -21.65
C ASN A 152 0.10 3.17 -20.84
N PRO A 153 -0.09 3.37 -19.52
CA PRO A 153 -0.65 2.36 -18.63
C PRO A 153 -2.06 1.88 -19.01
N LYS A 154 -2.84 2.73 -19.67
CA LYS A 154 -4.19 2.40 -20.13
C LYS A 154 -4.22 1.73 -21.51
N GLY A 155 -3.11 1.78 -22.27
CA GLY A 155 -3.03 1.18 -23.60
C GLY A 155 -4.12 1.71 -24.54
N LYS A 156 -4.77 0.82 -25.26
CA LYS A 156 -5.87 1.15 -26.20
C LYS A 156 -7.13 1.72 -25.52
N TRP A 157 -7.26 1.59 -24.22
CA TRP A 157 -8.38 2.16 -23.44
C TRP A 157 -8.09 3.56 -22.91
N ASN A 158 -6.97 4.18 -23.32
CA ASN A 158 -6.68 5.57 -23.01
C ASN A 158 -7.66 6.47 -23.77
N LYS A 159 -8.36 7.35 -23.04
CA LYS A 159 -9.36 8.28 -23.59
C LYS A 159 -8.76 9.64 -23.96
N LEU A 160 -7.46 9.84 -23.78
CA LEU A 160 -6.80 11.10 -24.17
C LEU A 160 -6.85 11.26 -25.69
N TYR A 161 -7.19 12.48 -26.13
CA TYR A 161 -7.10 12.83 -27.54
C TYR A 161 -5.62 12.91 -27.96
N PRO A 162 -5.21 12.25 -29.07
CA PRO A 162 -3.82 12.23 -29.51
C PRO A 162 -3.24 13.65 -29.72
N GLY A 163 -2.00 13.87 -29.28
CA GLY A 163 -1.30 15.15 -29.43
C GLY A 163 -1.71 16.24 -28.44
N THR A 164 -2.61 15.94 -27.50
CA THR A 164 -2.96 16.87 -26.41
C THR A 164 -2.03 16.69 -25.21
N ARG A 165 -2.38 17.34 -24.11
CA ARG A 165 -1.64 17.32 -22.85
C ARG A 165 -1.50 15.90 -22.31
N ASN A 166 -0.33 15.29 -22.48
CA ASN A 166 -0.03 13.95 -21.96
C ASN A 166 0.59 14.08 -20.57
N LEU A 167 -0.15 13.64 -19.56
CA LEU A 167 0.30 13.60 -18.18
C LEU A 167 0.82 12.22 -17.81
N LYS A 168 1.94 12.20 -17.10
CA LYS A 168 2.54 11.06 -16.46
C LYS A 168 2.13 11.05 -14.98
N GLY A 169 1.61 9.94 -14.48
CA GLY A 169 1.11 9.82 -13.11
C GLY A 169 2.11 9.17 -12.16
N PHE A 170 2.09 9.62 -10.90
CA PHE A 170 2.98 9.17 -9.83
C PHE A 170 2.72 7.74 -9.35
N ALA A 171 1.47 7.31 -9.37
CA ALA A 171 1.06 6.06 -8.73
C ALA A 171 1.77 4.79 -9.27
N LEU A 172 2.10 4.74 -10.57
CA LEU A 172 2.79 3.59 -11.14
C LEU A 172 4.27 3.51 -10.73
N PRO A 173 5.11 4.56 -10.87
CA PRO A 173 6.47 4.55 -10.34
C PRO A 173 6.53 4.23 -8.84
N MET A 174 5.60 4.76 -8.05
CA MET A 174 5.46 4.48 -6.63
C MET A 174 5.28 2.96 -6.38
N ILE A 175 4.30 2.34 -7.02
CA ILE A 175 4.01 0.91 -6.86
C ILE A 175 5.18 0.05 -7.32
N LEU A 176 5.88 0.42 -8.39
CA LEU A 176 7.04 -0.32 -8.89
C LEU A 176 8.19 -0.36 -7.89
N CYS A 177 8.35 0.66 -7.04
CA CYS A 177 9.34 0.65 -5.95
C CYS A 177 9.10 -0.53 -5.00
N ASN A 178 7.86 -0.73 -4.56
CA ASN A 178 7.50 -1.84 -3.69
C ASN A 178 7.49 -3.18 -4.43
N LEU A 179 6.88 -3.22 -5.62
CA LEU A 179 6.73 -4.44 -6.40
C LEU A 179 8.09 -5.07 -6.75
N SER A 180 9.11 -4.26 -7.05
CA SER A 180 10.46 -4.74 -7.33
C SER A 180 11.05 -5.54 -6.16
N LEU A 181 10.81 -5.12 -4.91
CA LEU A 181 11.23 -5.85 -3.72
C LEU A 181 10.37 -7.10 -3.46
N GLU A 182 9.07 -7.03 -3.73
CA GLU A 182 8.15 -8.16 -3.51
C GLU A 182 8.43 -9.36 -4.42
N ILE A 183 9.02 -9.12 -5.60
CA ILE A 183 9.35 -10.17 -6.58
C ILE A 183 10.85 -10.31 -6.85
N GLU A 184 11.73 -9.68 -6.03
CA GLU A 184 13.18 -9.68 -6.26
C GLU A 184 13.75 -11.11 -6.42
N HIS A 185 13.19 -12.10 -5.72
CA HIS A 185 13.56 -13.50 -5.80
C HIS A 185 13.30 -14.15 -7.18
N LEU A 186 12.56 -13.50 -8.06
CA LEU A 186 12.23 -13.96 -9.42
C LEU A 186 13.03 -13.25 -10.50
N LEU A 187 13.75 -12.17 -10.17
CA LEU A 187 14.41 -11.30 -11.12
C LEU A 187 15.93 -11.52 -11.14
N ASP A 188 16.55 -11.32 -12.30
CA ASP A 188 17.98 -11.20 -12.42
C ASP A 188 18.49 -9.94 -11.72
N ASP A 189 19.61 -10.02 -10.99
CA ASP A 189 20.13 -8.91 -10.18
C ASP A 189 20.38 -7.63 -11.00
N LYS A 190 20.93 -7.73 -12.20
CA LYS A 190 21.19 -6.58 -13.05
C LYS A 190 19.90 -5.90 -13.50
N PHE A 191 18.93 -6.70 -13.89
CA PHE A 191 17.59 -6.22 -14.29
C PHE A 191 16.86 -5.58 -13.10
N LEU A 192 16.89 -6.22 -11.94
CA LEU A 192 16.32 -5.70 -10.70
C LEU A 192 16.93 -4.34 -10.34
N MET A 193 18.25 -4.23 -10.31
CA MET A 193 18.93 -2.99 -9.97
C MET A 193 18.62 -1.86 -10.94
N SER A 194 18.59 -2.13 -12.25
CA SER A 194 18.20 -1.14 -13.25
C SER A 194 16.74 -0.66 -13.08
N THR A 195 15.85 -1.58 -12.73
CA THR A 195 14.44 -1.24 -12.46
C THR A 195 14.30 -0.38 -11.20
N ILE A 196 14.99 -0.75 -10.13
CA ILE A 196 15.02 0.02 -8.87
C ILE A 196 15.57 1.43 -9.09
N ASP A 197 16.69 1.58 -9.79
CA ASP A 197 17.30 2.88 -10.07
C ASP A 197 16.34 3.79 -10.87
N THR A 198 15.64 3.22 -11.85
CA THR A 198 14.62 3.93 -12.62
C THR A 198 13.47 4.39 -11.72
N CYS A 199 12.94 3.51 -10.86
CA CYS A 199 11.85 3.86 -9.95
C CYS A 199 12.25 4.94 -8.95
N ILE A 200 13.45 4.85 -8.37
CA ILE A 200 13.99 5.87 -7.45
C ILE A 200 14.12 7.22 -8.16
N HIS A 201 14.68 7.24 -9.37
CA HIS A 201 14.79 8.45 -10.17
C HIS A 201 13.41 9.09 -10.42
N GLU A 202 12.46 8.30 -10.87
CA GLU A 202 11.11 8.80 -11.11
C GLU A 202 10.49 9.43 -9.85
N VAL A 203 10.49 8.71 -8.74
CA VAL A 203 9.86 9.17 -7.50
C VAL A 203 10.59 10.37 -6.89
N MET A 204 11.94 10.33 -6.83
CA MET A 204 12.74 11.25 -6.02
C MET A 204 13.30 12.43 -6.82
N GLU A 205 13.22 12.42 -8.17
CA GLU A 205 13.74 13.50 -9.02
C GLU A 205 12.67 14.05 -9.96
N VAL A 206 11.77 13.20 -10.51
CA VAL A 206 10.76 13.66 -11.47
C VAL A 206 9.51 14.20 -10.76
N PHE A 207 9.02 13.52 -9.73
CA PHE A 207 7.77 13.91 -9.02
C PHE A 207 8.02 14.71 -7.75
N TYR A 208 9.19 14.60 -7.12
CA TYR A 208 9.57 15.41 -5.97
C TYR A 208 9.91 16.84 -6.38
N ARG A 209 9.39 17.83 -5.66
CA ARG A 209 9.48 19.26 -6.00
C ARG A 209 10.01 20.09 -4.83
N PRO A 210 11.34 20.18 -4.69
CA PRO A 210 11.93 20.99 -3.63
C PRO A 210 11.55 22.48 -3.75
N GLU A 211 11.40 23.00 -4.96
CA GLU A 211 10.98 24.37 -5.24
C GLU A 211 9.56 24.71 -4.80
N LEU A 212 8.74 23.68 -4.57
CA LEU A 212 7.37 23.81 -4.05
C LEU A 212 7.28 23.47 -2.54
N GLY A 213 8.38 23.61 -1.81
CA GLY A 213 8.43 23.29 -0.38
C GLY A 213 8.67 21.82 -0.07
N GLY A 214 9.16 21.04 -1.00
CA GLY A 214 9.53 19.64 -0.80
C GLY A 214 8.33 18.67 -0.87
N ILE A 215 7.32 19.01 -1.66
CA ILE A 215 6.16 18.12 -1.88
C ILE A 215 6.39 17.18 -3.06
N ILE A 216 5.58 16.13 -3.12
CA ILE A 216 5.43 15.27 -4.29
C ILE A 216 4.12 15.62 -5.00
N VAL A 217 4.18 15.84 -6.31
CA VAL A 217 3.00 16.07 -7.16
C VAL A 217 2.48 14.76 -7.73
N GLU A 218 1.17 14.67 -7.99
CA GLU A 218 0.55 13.44 -8.50
C GLU A 218 0.75 13.28 -10.02
N ASN A 219 0.86 14.38 -10.76
CA ASN A 219 1.01 14.34 -12.20
C ASN A 219 2.01 15.40 -12.69
N VAL A 220 2.76 15.02 -13.72
CA VAL A 220 3.67 15.92 -14.48
C VAL A 220 3.44 15.74 -15.98
N LEU A 221 3.92 16.67 -16.80
CA LEU A 221 3.98 16.46 -18.25
C LEU A 221 4.93 15.29 -18.57
N ALA A 222 4.81 14.70 -19.76
CA ALA A 222 5.71 13.63 -20.19
C ALA A 222 7.19 14.05 -20.17
N SER A 223 7.49 15.36 -20.30
CA SER A 223 8.82 15.95 -20.15
C SER A 223 9.32 15.99 -18.69
N GLY A 224 8.47 15.72 -17.71
CA GLY A 224 8.75 15.90 -16.29
C GLY A 224 8.44 17.31 -15.76
N GLU A 225 8.02 18.25 -16.61
CA GLU A 225 7.65 19.59 -16.19
C GLU A 225 6.30 19.64 -15.49
N LEU A 226 6.07 20.69 -14.68
CA LEU A 226 4.78 20.92 -14.03
C LEU A 226 3.72 21.32 -15.07
N SER A 227 2.49 20.92 -14.81
CA SER A 227 1.31 21.37 -15.57
C SER A 227 0.38 22.18 -14.69
N ASP A 228 -0.17 23.28 -15.20
CA ASP A 228 -1.11 24.15 -14.49
C ASP A 228 -2.58 23.72 -14.67
N SER A 229 -2.82 22.53 -15.21
CA SER A 229 -4.15 21.95 -15.26
C SER A 229 -4.62 21.44 -13.89
N PHE A 230 -5.91 21.19 -13.74
CA PHE A 230 -6.47 20.59 -12.53
C PHE A 230 -5.73 19.31 -12.12
N GLU A 231 -5.50 18.40 -13.07
CA GLU A 231 -4.80 17.15 -12.85
C GLU A 231 -3.32 17.39 -12.53
N GLY A 232 -2.68 18.37 -13.22
CA GLY A 232 -1.27 18.70 -13.02
C GLY A 232 -0.98 19.38 -11.68
N ARG A 233 -1.98 20.06 -11.08
CA ARG A 233 -1.85 20.67 -9.76
C ARG A 233 -2.24 19.75 -8.61
N GLN A 234 -2.78 18.55 -8.91
CA GLN A 234 -3.20 17.61 -7.89
C GLN A 234 -2.01 17.13 -7.05
N VAL A 235 -2.23 17.08 -5.74
CA VAL A 235 -1.36 16.44 -4.75
C VAL A 235 -2.18 15.41 -3.99
N THR A 236 -1.64 14.20 -3.86
CA THR A 236 -2.26 13.11 -3.11
C THR A 236 -1.33 12.77 -1.92
N PRO A 237 -1.54 13.41 -0.74
CA PRO A 237 -0.64 13.24 0.39
C PRO A 237 -0.41 11.77 0.76
N GLY A 238 -1.47 10.96 0.70
CA GLY A 238 -1.39 9.53 1.00
C GLY A 238 -0.45 8.76 0.07
N HIS A 239 -0.50 8.98 -1.24
CA HIS A 239 0.42 8.34 -2.20
C HIS A 239 1.86 8.75 -1.95
N ALA A 240 2.10 10.05 -1.72
CA ALA A 240 3.44 10.54 -1.42
C ALA A 240 4.02 9.87 -0.16
N ILE A 241 3.25 9.80 0.92
CA ILE A 241 3.65 9.18 2.18
C ILE A 241 3.87 7.67 2.01
N GLU A 242 2.98 6.97 1.32
CA GLU A 242 3.13 5.54 1.02
C GLU A 242 4.41 5.28 0.23
N ALA A 243 4.67 6.06 -0.81
CA ALA A 243 5.89 5.94 -1.61
C ALA A 243 7.15 6.08 -0.75
N MET A 244 7.15 6.97 0.25
CA MET A 244 8.34 7.22 1.05
C MET A 244 8.75 6.01 1.90
N TRP A 245 7.82 5.21 2.42
CA TRP A 245 8.26 4.00 3.11
C TRP A 245 8.75 2.92 2.12
N PHE A 246 8.25 2.90 0.88
CA PHE A 246 8.85 2.06 -0.17
C PHE A 246 10.30 2.50 -0.48
N ILE A 247 10.53 3.81 -0.59
CA ILE A 247 11.87 4.37 -0.80
C ILE A 247 12.79 4.08 0.40
N MET A 248 12.29 4.15 1.64
CA MET A 248 13.09 3.77 2.82
C MET A 248 13.50 2.29 2.77
N ASP A 249 12.62 1.39 2.34
CA ASP A 249 12.94 -0.02 2.16
C ASP A 249 14.00 -0.23 1.06
N LEU A 250 13.88 0.47 -0.05
CA LEU A 250 14.90 0.49 -1.09
C LEU A 250 16.23 1.06 -0.57
N GLY A 251 16.21 2.16 0.17
CA GLY A 251 17.39 2.75 0.80
C GLY A 251 18.10 1.78 1.75
N LYS A 252 17.33 1.03 2.53
CA LYS A 252 17.86 -0.04 3.40
C LYS A 252 18.45 -1.19 2.57
N ARG A 253 17.74 -1.66 1.53
CA ARG A 253 18.19 -2.75 0.64
C ARG A 253 19.49 -2.39 -0.09
N LEU A 254 19.66 -1.12 -0.47
CA LEU A 254 20.80 -0.60 -1.21
C LEU A 254 21.92 -0.05 -0.31
N ASN A 255 21.73 -0.04 1.01
CA ASN A 255 22.63 0.61 1.97
C ASN A 255 22.89 2.09 1.64
N ARG A 256 21.81 2.84 1.38
CA ARG A 256 21.81 4.26 1.02
C ARG A 256 21.12 5.10 2.09
N PRO A 257 21.81 5.43 3.20
CA PRO A 257 21.21 6.18 4.31
C PRO A 257 20.73 7.58 3.89
N GLU A 258 21.37 8.24 2.94
CA GLU A 258 20.95 9.54 2.41
C GLU A 258 19.56 9.49 1.76
N LEU A 259 19.21 8.36 1.14
CA LEU A 259 17.91 8.14 0.54
C LEU A 259 16.83 7.94 1.63
N ILE A 260 17.18 7.26 2.71
CA ILE A 260 16.31 7.05 3.87
C ILE A 260 15.99 8.39 4.54
N GLU A 261 17.03 9.21 4.80
CA GLU A 261 16.85 10.54 5.42
C GLU A 261 15.95 11.44 4.55
N LYS A 262 16.22 11.51 3.24
CA LYS A 262 15.41 12.30 2.31
C LYS A 262 13.95 11.82 2.29
N ALA A 263 13.70 10.52 2.24
CA ALA A 263 12.35 9.96 2.26
C ALA A 263 11.62 10.24 3.58
N LYS A 264 12.31 10.16 4.72
CA LYS A 264 11.77 10.52 6.03
C LYS A 264 11.38 12.00 6.08
N ASP A 265 12.21 12.91 5.59
CA ASP A 265 11.91 14.35 5.56
C ASP A 265 10.70 14.64 4.66
N ILE A 266 10.58 14.00 3.51
CA ILE A 266 9.41 14.12 2.63
C ILE A 266 8.15 13.56 3.32
N THR A 267 8.26 12.46 4.06
CA THR A 267 7.12 11.91 4.84
C THR A 267 6.59 12.96 5.83
N LEU A 268 7.47 13.59 6.59
CA LEU A 268 7.10 14.64 7.56
C LEU A 268 6.45 15.84 6.86
N THR A 269 7.05 16.30 5.76
CA THR A 269 6.53 17.41 4.96
C THR A 269 5.14 17.11 4.41
N MET A 270 4.92 15.91 3.85
CA MET A 270 3.65 15.53 3.26
C MET A 270 2.55 15.29 4.30
N ALA A 271 2.91 14.81 5.49
CA ALA A 271 1.97 14.69 6.59
C ALA A 271 1.49 16.07 7.09
N GLU A 272 2.40 17.02 7.30
CA GLU A 272 2.04 18.41 7.66
C GLU A 272 1.23 19.08 6.54
N TYR A 273 1.60 18.85 5.28
CA TYR A 273 0.91 19.41 4.11
C TYR A 273 -0.54 18.94 4.01
N GLY A 274 -0.80 17.64 4.24
CA GLY A 274 -2.12 17.00 4.11
C GLY A 274 -2.98 17.06 5.38
N TRP A 275 -2.41 17.47 6.54
CA TRP A 275 -3.14 17.44 7.81
C TRP A 275 -4.23 18.50 7.89
N ASP A 276 -5.46 18.10 8.17
CA ASP A 276 -6.58 19.01 8.44
C ASP A 276 -6.44 19.61 9.84
N LYS A 277 -6.11 20.91 9.90
CA LYS A 277 -5.85 21.62 11.16
C LYS A 277 -7.11 21.86 11.99
N GLU A 278 -8.29 21.76 11.38
CA GLU A 278 -9.58 21.99 12.03
C GLU A 278 -10.15 20.70 12.63
N TYR A 279 -10.14 19.61 11.85
CA TYR A 279 -10.79 18.36 12.24
C TYR A 279 -9.83 17.20 12.46
N GLY A 280 -8.55 17.38 12.19
CA GLY A 280 -7.56 16.31 12.21
C GLY A 280 -7.69 15.35 11.01
N GLY A 281 -6.76 14.40 10.96
CA GLY A 281 -6.64 13.48 9.85
C GLY A 281 -6.05 14.08 8.58
N ILE A 282 -5.68 13.23 7.64
CA ILE A 282 -5.06 13.62 6.37
C ILE A 282 -6.11 13.60 5.28
N VAL A 283 -6.27 14.70 4.54
CA VAL A 283 -7.21 14.83 3.43
C VAL A 283 -6.77 13.99 2.23
N TYR A 284 -7.71 13.60 1.39
CA TYR A 284 -7.42 12.73 0.25
C TYR A 284 -6.66 13.45 -0.85
N PHE A 285 -7.17 14.61 -1.34
CA PHE A 285 -6.54 15.39 -2.41
C PHE A 285 -6.36 16.85 -2.00
N MET A 286 -5.32 17.47 -2.56
CA MET A 286 -5.07 18.90 -2.47
C MET A 286 -4.68 19.46 -3.84
N ASP A 287 -4.83 20.77 -4.01
CA ASP A 287 -4.28 21.51 -5.15
C ASP A 287 -3.01 22.24 -4.67
N ARG A 288 -1.88 22.10 -5.41
CA ARG A 288 -0.60 22.68 -5.01
C ARG A 288 -0.62 24.20 -4.92
N ASP A 289 -1.48 24.87 -5.71
CA ASP A 289 -1.62 26.31 -5.76
C ASP A 289 -2.79 26.80 -4.90
N LYS A 290 -3.36 25.92 -4.05
CA LYS A 290 -4.48 26.20 -3.16
C LYS A 290 -5.78 26.59 -3.89
N CYS A 291 -5.90 26.21 -5.15
CA CYS A 291 -7.17 26.28 -5.87
C CYS A 291 -8.13 25.20 -5.35
N PRO A 292 -9.44 25.31 -5.56
CA PRO A 292 -10.38 24.25 -5.25
C PRO A 292 -10.00 22.96 -6.01
N PRO A 293 -9.85 21.81 -5.32
CA PRO A 293 -9.62 20.54 -6.00
C PRO A 293 -10.80 20.16 -6.89
N GLN A 294 -10.51 19.47 -7.98
CA GLN A 294 -11.54 18.98 -8.92
C GLN A 294 -12.34 17.83 -8.36
N GLN A 295 -11.72 16.99 -7.52
CA GLN A 295 -12.34 15.80 -6.93
C GLN A 295 -13.31 16.20 -5.83
N LEU A 296 -14.56 15.74 -5.92
CA LEU A 296 -15.59 16.05 -4.94
C LEU A 296 -15.29 15.44 -3.55
N GLU A 297 -14.52 14.35 -3.53
CA GLU A 297 -14.09 13.64 -2.33
C GLU A 297 -12.77 14.16 -1.74
N TRP A 298 -12.29 15.34 -2.15
CA TRP A 298 -10.96 15.84 -1.79
C TRP A 298 -10.70 15.96 -0.28
N ASP A 299 -11.71 16.28 0.50
CA ASP A 299 -11.61 16.49 1.95
C ASP A 299 -11.98 15.26 2.79
N GLN A 300 -12.29 14.14 2.13
CA GLN A 300 -12.55 12.88 2.83
C GLN A 300 -11.28 12.35 3.49
N LYS A 301 -11.49 11.60 4.58
CA LYS A 301 -10.42 10.88 5.28
C LYS A 301 -10.56 9.39 4.95
N LEU A 302 -9.52 8.82 4.33
CA LEU A 302 -9.54 7.43 3.89
C LEU A 302 -8.64 6.56 4.78
N TRP A 303 -9.06 5.31 5.00
CA TRP A 303 -8.37 4.32 5.83
C TRP A 303 -6.91 4.10 5.40
N TRP A 304 -6.69 3.96 4.10
CA TRP A 304 -5.38 3.63 3.57
C TRP A 304 -4.38 4.77 3.75
N VAL A 305 -4.79 6.01 3.59
CA VAL A 305 -3.95 7.18 3.80
C VAL A 305 -3.38 7.20 5.22
N HIS A 306 -4.22 6.90 6.20
CA HIS A 306 -3.84 6.94 7.62
C HIS A 306 -2.99 5.75 8.01
N ILE A 307 -3.35 4.53 7.59
CA ILE A 307 -2.57 3.34 7.92
C ILE A 307 -1.19 3.35 7.25
N GLU A 308 -1.08 3.84 6.01
CA GLU A 308 0.20 4.00 5.32
C GLU A 308 1.08 5.08 5.99
N THR A 309 0.46 6.13 6.51
CA THR A 309 1.17 7.15 7.31
C THR A 309 1.75 6.56 8.59
N LEU A 310 1.00 5.71 9.28
CA LEU A 310 1.51 5.01 10.48
C LEU A 310 2.74 4.16 10.16
N ILE A 311 2.72 3.41 9.04
CA ILE A 311 3.89 2.63 8.59
C ILE A 311 5.08 3.56 8.35
N SER A 312 4.87 4.62 7.56
CA SER A 312 5.93 5.53 7.13
C SER A 312 6.59 6.24 8.31
N MET A 313 5.79 6.70 9.29
CA MET A 313 6.29 7.36 10.50
C MET A 313 7.08 6.43 11.41
N LEU A 314 6.57 5.21 11.67
CA LEU A 314 7.31 4.23 12.47
C LEU A 314 8.62 3.81 11.80
N LYS A 315 8.59 3.59 10.49
CA LYS A 315 9.77 3.22 9.72
C LYS A 315 10.80 4.35 9.69
N GLY A 316 10.35 5.59 9.50
CA GLY A 316 11.21 6.77 9.59
C GLY A 316 11.92 6.86 10.95
N TYR A 317 11.19 6.71 12.05
CA TYR A 317 11.80 6.66 13.38
C TYR A 317 12.77 5.47 13.56
N GLN A 318 12.35 4.27 13.14
CA GLN A 318 13.18 3.08 13.27
C GLN A 318 14.54 3.20 12.56
N LEU A 319 14.56 3.81 11.38
CA LEU A 319 15.75 3.87 10.54
C LEU A 319 16.64 5.09 10.80
N THR A 320 16.07 6.19 11.34
CA THR A 320 16.81 7.45 11.54
C THR A 320 16.90 7.91 13.00
N GLY A 321 16.01 7.44 13.85
CA GLY A 321 15.88 7.89 15.24
C GLY A 321 15.21 9.27 15.39
N ASP A 322 14.65 9.85 14.33
CA ASP A 322 14.03 11.18 14.36
C ASP A 322 12.72 11.17 15.16
N LYS A 323 12.71 11.89 16.29
CA LYS A 323 11.57 11.95 17.21
C LYS A 323 10.34 12.63 16.62
N ASN A 324 10.49 13.50 15.61
CA ASN A 324 9.36 14.09 14.92
C ASN A 324 8.48 13.01 14.28
N CYS A 325 9.07 11.90 13.81
CA CYS A 325 8.32 10.76 13.31
C CYS A 325 7.46 10.11 14.39
N LEU A 326 7.95 10.00 15.64
CA LEU A 326 7.14 9.48 16.75
C LEU A 326 6.00 10.41 17.14
N GLU A 327 6.22 11.71 17.16
CA GLU A 327 5.18 12.70 17.46
C GLU A 327 4.07 12.66 16.40
N TRP A 328 4.44 12.54 15.14
CA TRP A 328 3.49 12.35 14.06
C TRP A 328 2.79 10.98 14.13
N PHE A 329 3.53 9.92 14.45
CA PHE A 329 2.93 8.61 14.65
C PHE A 329 1.86 8.65 15.75
N GLU A 330 2.13 9.23 16.92
CA GLU A 330 1.14 9.36 17.99
C GLU A 330 -0.12 10.09 17.52
N ARG A 331 0.07 11.26 16.89
CA ARG A 331 -1.04 12.07 16.38
C ARG A 331 -1.91 11.31 15.38
N VAL A 332 -1.30 10.65 14.42
CA VAL A 332 -2.03 9.87 13.40
C VAL A 332 -2.62 8.59 14.00
N HIS A 333 -1.92 7.95 14.94
CA HIS A 333 -2.42 6.78 15.67
C HIS A 333 -3.71 7.11 16.42
N ASP A 334 -3.71 8.17 17.23
CA ASP A 334 -4.88 8.57 18.00
C ASP A 334 -6.07 8.88 17.09
N TYR A 335 -5.84 9.61 16.00
CA TYR A 335 -6.88 9.87 15.01
C TYR A 335 -7.39 8.58 14.37
N THR A 336 -6.50 7.74 13.90
CA THR A 336 -6.84 6.53 13.14
C THR A 336 -7.64 5.53 13.97
N TRP A 337 -7.18 5.25 15.18
CA TRP A 337 -7.84 4.28 16.07
C TRP A 337 -9.17 4.78 16.60
N SER A 338 -9.33 6.09 16.81
CA SER A 338 -10.57 6.67 17.30
C SER A 338 -11.66 6.81 16.23
N HIS A 339 -11.29 6.90 14.93
CA HIS A 339 -12.26 7.20 13.86
C HIS A 339 -12.49 6.03 12.91
N PHE A 340 -11.46 5.23 12.60
CA PHE A 340 -11.60 4.13 11.63
C PHE A 340 -11.93 2.79 12.26
N LYS A 341 -11.48 2.53 13.50
CA LYS A 341 -11.81 1.28 14.17
C LYS A 341 -13.30 1.22 14.51
N ASP A 342 -13.97 0.16 14.03
CA ASP A 342 -15.34 -0.14 14.47
C ASP A 342 -15.29 -0.90 15.79
N THR A 343 -15.95 -0.38 16.81
CA THR A 343 -15.99 -0.98 18.16
C THR A 343 -17.08 -2.04 18.32
N GLU A 344 -17.96 -2.16 17.33
CA GLU A 344 -19.11 -3.07 17.37
C GLU A 344 -18.91 -4.28 16.45
N TYR A 345 -18.34 -4.09 15.27
CA TYR A 345 -18.13 -5.14 14.26
C TYR A 345 -16.67 -5.21 13.82
N PRO A 346 -16.18 -6.42 13.45
CA PRO A 346 -14.81 -6.60 12.98
C PRO A 346 -14.47 -5.78 11.74
N GLU A 347 -13.16 -5.58 11.51
CA GLU A 347 -12.60 -4.76 10.44
C GLU A 347 -12.91 -3.27 10.62
N TRP A 348 -12.13 -2.42 9.98
CA TRP A 348 -12.20 -0.97 10.11
C TRP A 348 -13.12 -0.34 9.05
N PHE A 349 -13.70 0.81 9.36
CA PHE A 349 -14.32 1.66 8.36
C PHE A 349 -13.28 2.14 7.34
N GLY A 350 -13.73 2.45 6.12
CA GLY A 350 -12.83 2.90 5.07
C GLY A 350 -12.97 4.39 4.75
N TYR A 351 -14.14 4.95 4.97
CA TYR A 351 -14.52 6.23 4.41
C TYR A 351 -15.13 7.13 5.45
N LEU A 352 -14.46 8.23 5.78
CA LEU A 352 -14.95 9.25 6.69
C LEU A 352 -15.13 10.56 5.92
N ASN A 353 -16.09 11.37 6.34
CA ASN A 353 -16.21 12.75 5.88
C ASN A 353 -15.08 13.61 6.49
N ARG A 354 -15.01 14.89 6.14
CA ARG A 354 -14.01 15.81 6.64
C ARG A 354 -13.96 15.88 8.18
N ARG A 355 -15.11 15.74 8.84
CA ARG A 355 -15.24 15.81 10.31
C ARG A 355 -14.83 14.54 11.04
N GLY A 356 -14.50 13.48 10.30
CA GLY A 356 -14.17 12.18 10.87
C GLY A 356 -15.38 11.27 11.14
N GLU A 357 -16.57 11.63 10.65
CA GLU A 357 -17.77 10.81 10.77
C GLU A 357 -17.81 9.77 9.65
N VAL A 358 -18.33 8.56 9.95
CA VAL A 358 -18.41 7.46 8.97
C VAL A 358 -19.33 7.84 7.82
N LEU A 359 -18.78 7.89 6.62
CA LEU A 359 -19.49 8.24 5.40
C LEU A 359 -20.13 7.01 4.75
N LEU A 360 -19.38 5.90 4.66
CA LEU A 360 -19.84 4.63 4.13
C LEU A 360 -19.58 3.52 5.15
N PRO A 361 -20.64 2.94 5.77
CA PRO A 361 -20.48 1.94 6.82
C PRO A 361 -20.26 0.53 6.25
N LEU A 362 -19.42 0.38 5.25
CA LEU A 362 -19.04 -0.90 4.65
C LEU A 362 -17.61 -1.28 5.04
N LYS A 363 -17.32 -2.56 5.05
CA LYS A 363 -15.99 -3.09 5.39
C LYS A 363 -15.14 -3.36 4.16
N GLY A 364 -15.77 -3.59 3.04
CA GLY A 364 -15.12 -3.78 1.75
C GLY A 364 -16.01 -3.37 0.59
N GLY A 365 -15.45 -3.23 -0.60
CA GLY A 365 -16.15 -2.80 -1.79
C GLY A 365 -15.27 -2.88 -3.04
N LYS A 366 -15.50 -1.95 -3.97
CA LYS A 366 -14.71 -1.82 -5.20
C LYS A 366 -13.28 -1.33 -4.93
N TRP A 367 -13.08 -0.54 -3.86
CA TRP A 367 -11.81 0.14 -3.57
C TRP A 367 -11.14 -0.36 -2.30
N LYS A 368 -11.89 -0.74 -1.29
CA LYS A 368 -11.40 -1.31 -0.04
C LYS A 368 -11.55 -2.84 -0.06
N GLY A 369 -10.48 -3.53 0.27
CA GLY A 369 -10.42 -4.99 0.40
C GLY A 369 -9.39 -5.39 1.46
N CYS A 370 -9.05 -6.66 1.50
CA CYS A 370 -8.11 -7.27 2.42
C CYS A 370 -6.66 -6.90 2.09
N PHE A 371 -6.24 -5.66 2.39
CA PHE A 371 -4.88 -5.21 2.05
C PHE A 371 -4.31 -4.15 2.99
N HIS A 372 -4.69 -2.86 2.86
CA HIS A 372 -4.04 -1.78 3.59
C HIS A 372 -4.14 -1.94 5.10
N VAL A 373 -5.32 -2.26 5.65
CA VAL A 373 -5.48 -2.42 7.10
C VAL A 373 -4.64 -3.59 7.61
N PRO A 374 -4.79 -4.84 7.12
CA PRO A 374 -3.99 -5.95 7.63
C PRO A 374 -2.49 -5.80 7.30
N ARG A 375 -2.10 -5.26 6.13
CA ARG A 375 -0.69 -4.97 5.80
C ARG A 375 -0.11 -3.95 6.79
N GLY A 376 -0.84 -2.88 7.05
CA GLY A 376 -0.36 -1.83 7.95
C GLY A 376 -0.27 -2.27 9.40
N LEU A 377 -1.26 -3.01 9.89
CA LEU A 377 -1.19 -3.61 11.23
C LEU A 377 0.00 -4.55 11.36
N TYR A 378 0.26 -5.39 10.34
CA TYR A 378 1.42 -6.27 10.30
C TYR A 378 2.74 -5.48 10.32
N GLN A 379 2.90 -4.49 9.44
CA GLN A 379 4.12 -3.68 9.34
C GLN A 379 4.39 -2.91 10.63
N CYS A 380 3.38 -2.23 11.16
CA CYS A 380 3.51 -1.50 12.42
C CYS A 380 3.84 -2.44 13.59
N TRP A 381 3.18 -3.59 13.70
CA TRP A 381 3.51 -4.60 14.71
C TRP A 381 4.97 -5.04 14.62
N GLN A 382 5.46 -5.39 13.43
CA GLN A 382 6.85 -5.85 13.22
C GLN A 382 7.88 -4.78 13.61
N ILE A 383 7.63 -3.52 13.22
CA ILE A 383 8.52 -2.41 13.59
C ILE A 383 8.51 -2.17 15.11
N LEU A 384 7.34 -2.17 15.74
CA LEU A 384 7.19 -1.97 17.19
C LEU A 384 7.86 -3.09 18.00
N GLU A 385 7.80 -4.36 17.53
CA GLU A 385 8.52 -5.47 18.17
C GLU A 385 10.05 -5.27 18.11
N GLN A 386 10.57 -4.77 17.00
CA GLN A 386 12.01 -4.49 16.86
C GLN A 386 12.44 -3.30 17.74
N LEU A 387 11.64 -2.24 17.80
CA LEU A 387 11.92 -1.09 18.66
C LEU A 387 11.91 -1.46 20.15
N LYS A 388 10.98 -2.31 20.58
CA LYS A 388 10.94 -2.87 21.94
C LYS A 388 12.23 -3.64 22.26
N SER A 389 12.73 -4.45 21.35
CA SER A 389 13.94 -5.26 21.56
C SER A 389 15.20 -4.39 21.68
N ASN A 390 15.29 -3.31 20.89
CA ASN A 390 16.43 -2.38 20.95
C ASN A 390 16.51 -1.64 22.30
N ILE A 391 15.36 -1.27 22.89
CA ILE A 391 15.33 -0.67 24.23
C ILE A 391 15.81 -1.65 25.29
N CYS A 392 15.40 -2.92 25.25
CA CYS A 392 15.87 -3.93 26.18
C CYS A 392 17.39 -4.11 26.13
N LEU A 393 17.99 -4.07 24.94
CA LEU A 393 19.46 -4.19 24.79
C LEU A 393 20.21 -2.98 25.39
N LEU A 394 19.66 -1.77 25.29
CA LEU A 394 20.25 -0.57 25.89
C LEU A 394 20.22 -0.60 27.43
N TYR A 395 19.20 -1.21 28.02
CA TYR A 395 19.08 -1.34 29.49
C TYR A 395 19.82 -2.54 30.06
N THR A 396 20.17 -3.55 29.25
CA THR A 396 20.91 -4.75 29.68
C THR A 396 22.42 -4.67 29.43
N SER A 397 22.91 -3.64 28.75
CA SER A 397 24.34 -3.38 28.62
C SER A 397 24.89 -2.88 29.96
N PRO A 398 25.96 -3.48 30.53
CA PRO A 398 26.56 -3.01 31.78
C PRO A 398 26.95 -1.54 31.65
N SER A 399 26.57 -0.71 32.63
CA SER A 399 27.02 0.67 32.69
C SER A 399 28.53 0.72 32.75
N PRO A 400 29.24 1.66 32.07
CA PRO A 400 30.67 1.85 32.21
C PRO A 400 31.15 2.06 33.64
N ARG A 401 30.25 2.28 34.60
CA ARG A 401 30.54 2.41 36.05
C ARG A 401 30.73 1.05 36.75
N ASP A 402 30.29 -0.05 36.18
CA ASP A 402 30.40 -1.37 36.78
C ASP A 402 31.71 -2.09 36.46
N LEU A 403 32.58 -1.47 35.65
CA LEU A 403 33.90 -2.01 35.26
C LEU A 403 35.09 -1.37 36.06
N SER A 404 34.83 -0.61 37.13
CA SER A 404 35.89 0.07 37.90
C SER A 404 35.99 -0.42 39.34
N THR A 405 35.84 -1.71 39.60
CA THR A 405 36.25 -2.35 40.90
C THR A 405 36.75 -3.75 40.64
N SER A 406 38.00 -3.88 40.29
CA SER A 406 38.89 -5.01 40.71
C SER A 406 40.34 -4.59 40.44
#